data_db115b37fbd16a4b9e674cf4b2da5e57
#
_entry.id   db115b37fbd16a4b9e674cf4b2da5e57
#
_cell.length_a   1.000
_cell.length_b   1.000
_cell.length_c   1.000
_cell.angle_alpha   90.00
_cell.angle_beta   90.00
_cell.angle_gamma   90.00
#
_symmetry.space_group_name_H-M   'P 1'
#
loop_
_entity.id
_entity.type
_entity.pdbx_description
1 polymer ?
#
loop_
_entity_poly.entity_id
_entity_poly.type
_entity_poly.pdbx_seq_one_letter_code
_entity_poly.pdbx_strand_id
1 'polypeptide(L)'
;MAGRFAQVKEEAAQWPGDTEQNALPPKRIQRYSMFEKILIANRGEIACRVIRTARNLGYRTVAVFSDADRAAPHVALADESVWIGASAAADSYLRIDTLLEAARKTGADAIHPGYGFLSENAAFAQACVDASLVFIGPPPSAIEAMGDKALAKRRMIAAGVPCAPGY
;
A
#
# COMPACT_ATOMS: atom_id res chain seq x y z
N MET A 1 18.02 -37.79 -28.59
CA MET A 1 18.15 -36.91 -27.40
C MET A 1 16.78 -36.44 -26.90
N ALA A 2 15.82 -37.31 -26.67
CA ALA A 2 14.45 -36.94 -26.28
C ALA A 2 13.99 -37.57 -24.92
N GLY A 3 14.91 -38.18 -24.20
CA GLY A 3 14.55 -38.98 -22.99
C GLY A 3 14.80 -38.33 -21.64
N ARG A 4 15.35 -37.11 -21.56
CA ARG A 4 15.70 -36.45 -20.27
C ARG A 4 14.72 -35.41 -19.78
N PHE A 5 13.76 -35.01 -20.61
CA PHE A 5 12.76 -33.99 -20.21
C PHE A 5 11.46 -34.57 -19.67
N ALA A 6 11.22 -35.85 -19.83
CA ALA A 6 10.01 -36.50 -19.30
C ALA A 6 10.12 -36.87 -17.80
N GLN A 7 11.31 -37.11 -17.27
CA GLN A 7 11.50 -37.51 -15.89
C GLN A 7 11.42 -36.38 -14.87
N VAL A 8 11.59 -35.14 -15.30
CA VAL A 8 11.51 -33.97 -14.38
C VAL A 8 10.07 -33.53 -14.09
N LYS A 9 9.09 -34.02 -14.84
CA LYS A 9 7.66 -33.69 -14.64
C LYS A 9 6.93 -34.60 -13.65
N GLU A 10 7.45 -35.78 -13.35
CA GLU A 10 6.82 -36.72 -12.41
C GLU A 10 7.26 -36.52 -10.95
N GLU A 11 8.43 -35.93 -10.71
CA GLU A 11 8.91 -35.68 -9.34
C GLU A 11 8.36 -34.37 -8.70
N ALA A 12 7.67 -33.54 -9.47
CA ALA A 12 7.06 -32.29 -8.98
C ALA A 12 5.65 -32.48 -8.37
N ALA A 13 5.14 -33.71 -8.32
CA ALA A 13 3.74 -33.98 -7.97
C ALA A 13 3.51 -34.61 -6.59
N GLN A 14 4.49 -34.66 -5.71
CA GLN A 14 4.28 -35.17 -4.34
C GLN A 14 4.97 -34.26 -3.32
N TRP A 15 4.31 -33.13 -3.02
CA TRP A 15 4.61 -32.39 -1.81
C TRP A 15 3.89 -33.09 -0.64
N PRO A 16 4.59 -33.63 0.39
CA PRO A 16 3.96 -34.30 1.52
C PRO A 16 3.37 -33.25 2.48
N GLY A 17 2.13 -32.81 2.22
CA GLY A 17 1.52 -31.78 3.06
C GLY A 17 0.01 -31.64 2.95
N ASP A 18 -0.63 -32.27 1.97
CA ASP A 18 -2.09 -32.17 1.79
C ASP A 18 -2.83 -33.32 2.52
N THR A 19 -2.67 -33.38 3.83
CA THR A 19 -3.67 -34.03 4.67
C THR A 19 -4.47 -32.95 5.38
N GLU A 20 -5.79 -32.95 5.17
CA GLU A 20 -6.77 -32.04 5.78
C GLU A 20 -6.73 -31.99 7.33
N GLN A 21 -5.85 -32.76 7.96
CA GLN A 21 -5.71 -32.85 9.41
C GLN A 21 -4.76 -31.82 10.02
N ASN A 22 -4.07 -30.98 9.23
CA ASN A 22 -3.16 -29.94 9.71
C ASN A 22 -3.65 -28.50 9.44
N ALA A 23 -4.91 -28.32 9.11
CA ALA A 23 -5.50 -26.98 9.13
C ALA A 23 -5.59 -26.53 10.60
N LEU A 24 -4.57 -25.82 11.06
CA LEU A 24 -4.69 -25.04 12.30
C LEU A 24 -5.98 -24.23 12.20
N PRO A 25 -6.88 -24.29 13.22
CA PRO A 25 -8.05 -23.45 13.21
C PRO A 25 -7.58 -21.99 13.01
N PRO A 26 -8.32 -21.17 12.23
CA PRO A 26 -7.93 -19.80 12.03
C PRO A 26 -7.74 -19.19 13.41
N LYS A 27 -6.49 -18.88 13.77
CA LYS A 27 -6.21 -18.13 14.99
C LYS A 27 -7.07 -16.89 14.86
N ARG A 28 -8.08 -16.75 15.72
CA ARG A 28 -8.76 -15.48 15.94
C ARG A 28 -7.65 -14.54 16.36
N ILE A 29 -7.10 -13.82 15.39
CA ILE A 29 -6.19 -12.71 15.64
C ILE A 29 -7.03 -11.76 16.47
N GLN A 30 -6.74 -11.68 17.76
CA GLN A 30 -7.33 -10.69 18.64
C GLN A 30 -6.89 -9.37 18.05
N ARG A 31 -7.81 -8.70 17.32
CA ARG A 31 -7.52 -7.47 16.59
C ARG A 31 -7.29 -6.38 17.60
N TYR A 32 -6.04 -6.14 17.96
CA TYR A 32 -5.63 -4.81 18.35
C TYR A 32 -5.60 -4.00 17.04
N SER A 33 -6.78 -3.62 16.57
CA SER A 33 -6.88 -2.78 15.37
C SER A 33 -6.38 -1.40 15.73
N MET A 34 -5.20 -1.05 15.26
CA MET A 34 -4.68 0.32 15.38
C MET A 34 -5.52 1.31 14.57
N PHE A 35 -6.35 0.83 13.65
CA PHE A 35 -7.25 1.61 12.79
C PHE A 35 -8.38 0.70 12.26
N GLU A 36 -9.49 1.29 11.85
CA GLU A 36 -10.68 0.59 11.36
C GLU A 36 -11.04 0.94 9.92
N LYS A 37 -10.70 2.16 9.49
CA LYS A 37 -11.05 2.69 8.16
C LYS A 37 -9.82 3.29 7.46
N ILE A 38 -9.55 2.80 6.26
CA ILE A 38 -8.38 3.18 5.47
C ILE A 38 -8.83 4.05 4.29
N LEU A 39 -8.28 5.25 4.17
CA LEU A 39 -8.35 6.03 2.94
C LEU A 39 -7.20 5.61 2.01
N ILE A 40 -7.55 5.26 0.77
CA ILE A 40 -6.58 4.88 -0.24
C ILE A 40 -6.25 6.11 -1.10
N ALA A 41 -5.09 6.73 -0.84
CA ALA A 41 -4.63 7.96 -1.50
C ALA A 41 -3.96 7.63 -2.84
N ASN A 42 -4.67 6.88 -3.69
CA ASN A 42 -4.20 6.46 -5.01
C ASN A 42 -5.39 6.13 -5.91
N ARG A 43 -5.13 5.71 -7.16
CA ARG A 43 -6.15 5.39 -8.17
C ARG A 43 -5.83 4.11 -8.95
N GLY A 44 -6.75 3.70 -9.83
CA GLY A 44 -6.54 2.63 -10.80
C GLY A 44 -6.30 1.26 -10.16
N GLU A 45 -5.41 0.49 -10.75
CA GLU A 45 -5.13 -0.90 -10.34
C GLU A 45 -4.64 -1.00 -8.91
N ILE A 46 -3.68 -0.14 -8.53
CA ILE A 46 -3.13 -0.19 -7.17
C ILE A 46 -4.20 0.12 -6.11
N ALA A 47 -5.08 1.08 -6.35
CA ALA A 47 -6.18 1.36 -5.43
C ALA A 47 -7.12 0.14 -5.32
N CYS A 48 -7.48 -0.50 -6.43
CA CYS A 48 -8.28 -1.73 -6.41
C CYS A 48 -7.61 -2.86 -5.62
N ARG A 49 -6.30 -3.03 -5.79
CA ARG A 49 -5.52 -4.06 -5.09
C ARG A 49 -5.52 -3.82 -3.57
N VAL A 50 -5.24 -2.59 -3.15
CA VAL A 50 -5.25 -2.21 -1.73
C VAL A 50 -6.65 -2.40 -1.13
N ILE A 51 -7.71 -1.92 -1.81
CA ILE A 51 -9.10 -2.04 -1.36
C ILE A 51 -9.47 -3.52 -1.15
N ARG A 52 -9.17 -4.41 -2.11
CA ARG A 52 -9.46 -5.85 -1.96
C ARG A 52 -8.77 -6.45 -0.75
N THR A 53 -7.48 -6.15 -0.54
CA THR A 53 -6.72 -6.64 0.60
C THR A 53 -7.27 -6.10 1.92
N ALA A 54 -7.55 -4.80 2.00
CA ALA A 54 -8.10 -4.16 3.19
C ALA A 54 -9.45 -4.79 3.57
N ARG A 55 -10.35 -4.98 2.60
CA ARG A 55 -11.66 -5.62 2.82
C ARG A 55 -11.54 -7.07 3.27
N ASN A 56 -10.65 -7.85 2.66
CA ASN A 56 -10.38 -9.23 3.08
C ASN A 56 -9.86 -9.32 4.52
N LEU A 57 -9.12 -8.30 4.95
CA LEU A 57 -8.67 -8.15 6.33
C LEU A 57 -9.75 -7.54 7.25
N GLY A 58 -10.91 -7.12 6.69
CA GLY A 58 -12.09 -6.61 7.39
C GLY A 58 -11.97 -5.13 7.78
N TYR A 59 -11.14 -4.36 7.11
CA TYR A 59 -11.12 -2.90 7.23
C TYR A 59 -12.16 -2.27 6.30
N ARG A 60 -12.73 -1.16 6.72
CA ARG A 60 -13.51 -0.28 5.84
C ARG A 60 -12.57 0.51 4.94
N THR A 61 -13.06 0.87 3.75
CA THR A 61 -12.23 1.49 2.72
C THR A 61 -12.86 2.76 2.17
N VAL A 62 -12.04 3.79 1.97
CA VAL A 62 -12.42 5.04 1.30
C VAL A 62 -11.55 5.21 0.07
N ALA A 63 -12.15 5.28 -1.10
CA ALA A 63 -11.45 5.66 -2.33
C ALA A 63 -11.51 7.18 -2.51
N VAL A 64 -10.43 7.77 -3.03
CA VAL A 64 -10.46 9.14 -3.53
C VAL A 64 -10.44 9.15 -5.05
N PHE A 65 -11.05 10.14 -5.70
CA PHE A 65 -11.09 10.22 -7.15
C PHE A 65 -11.10 11.65 -7.67
N SER A 66 -10.39 11.88 -8.78
CA SER A 66 -10.46 13.11 -9.56
C SER A 66 -11.64 13.07 -10.55
N ASP A 67 -11.89 14.18 -11.24
CA ASP A 67 -12.94 14.21 -12.28
C ASP A 67 -12.77 13.15 -13.35
N ALA A 68 -11.52 12.86 -13.76
CA ALA A 68 -11.21 11.83 -14.75
C ALA A 68 -11.51 10.41 -14.27
N ASP A 69 -11.45 10.17 -12.97
CA ASP A 69 -11.55 8.84 -12.37
C ASP A 69 -12.93 8.55 -11.76
N ARG A 70 -13.92 9.42 -11.94
CA ARG A 70 -15.27 9.33 -11.35
C ARG A 70 -15.94 7.97 -11.58
N ALA A 71 -15.76 7.38 -12.75
CA ALA A 71 -16.31 6.07 -13.13
C ALA A 71 -15.28 4.94 -13.04
N ALA A 72 -14.11 5.18 -12.42
CA ALA A 72 -13.05 4.17 -12.35
C ALA A 72 -13.42 3.04 -11.38
N PRO A 73 -12.95 1.79 -11.64
CA PRO A 73 -13.32 0.61 -10.85
C PRO A 73 -13.04 0.72 -9.35
N HIS A 74 -11.98 1.41 -8.93
CA HIS A 74 -11.65 1.56 -7.52
C HIS A 74 -12.69 2.39 -6.75
N VAL A 75 -13.37 3.32 -7.43
CA VAL A 75 -14.43 4.15 -6.83
C VAL A 75 -15.65 3.30 -6.47
N ALA A 76 -16.05 2.40 -7.37
CA ALA A 76 -17.16 1.48 -7.14
C ALA A 76 -16.82 0.33 -6.17
N LEU A 77 -15.52 0.01 -6.03
CA LEU A 77 -15.06 -1.12 -5.20
C LEU A 77 -14.98 -0.76 -3.71
N ALA A 78 -14.70 0.49 -3.37
CA ALA A 78 -14.58 0.94 -1.99
C ALA A 78 -15.94 1.06 -1.29
N ASP A 79 -15.93 1.07 0.05
CA ASP A 79 -17.15 1.24 0.84
C ASP A 79 -17.66 2.68 0.79
N GLU A 80 -16.75 3.64 0.69
CA GLU A 80 -17.04 5.07 0.52
C GLU A 80 -16.11 5.66 -0.54
N SER A 81 -16.51 6.76 -1.16
CA SER A 81 -15.66 7.47 -2.11
C SER A 81 -15.80 8.99 -1.99
N VAL A 82 -14.69 9.70 -2.21
CA VAL A 82 -14.62 11.17 -2.07
C VAL A 82 -13.97 11.77 -3.31
N TRP A 83 -14.65 12.74 -3.90
CA TRP A 83 -14.07 13.57 -4.94
C TRP A 83 -13.01 14.51 -4.34
N ILE A 84 -11.84 14.61 -4.98
CA ILE A 84 -10.68 15.34 -4.48
C ILE A 84 -10.17 16.43 -5.44
N GLY A 85 -10.86 16.68 -6.55
CA GLY A 85 -10.48 17.78 -7.44
C GLY A 85 -10.49 17.43 -8.92
N ALA A 86 -9.90 18.33 -9.70
CA ALA A 86 -9.82 18.24 -11.15
C ALA A 86 -8.96 17.04 -11.62
N SER A 87 -9.01 16.78 -12.93
CA SER A 87 -8.35 15.60 -13.53
C SER A 87 -6.83 15.59 -13.42
N ALA A 88 -6.19 16.77 -13.35
CA ALA A 88 -4.75 16.86 -13.18
C ALA A 88 -4.33 16.39 -11.78
N ALA A 89 -3.28 15.58 -11.69
CA ALA A 89 -2.80 15.06 -10.41
C ALA A 89 -2.37 16.18 -9.45
N ALA A 90 -1.81 17.27 -9.96
CA ALA A 90 -1.43 18.44 -9.16
C ALA A 90 -2.62 19.11 -8.46
N ASP A 91 -3.82 18.98 -9.03
CA ASP A 91 -5.06 19.58 -8.53
C ASP A 91 -5.92 18.57 -7.75
N SER A 92 -5.43 17.35 -7.52
CA SER A 92 -6.15 16.26 -6.87
C SER A 92 -5.22 15.37 -6.02
N TYR A 93 -4.64 14.34 -6.59
CA TYR A 93 -3.88 13.29 -5.88
C TYR A 93 -2.58 13.79 -5.22
N LEU A 94 -2.03 14.92 -5.65
CA LEU A 94 -0.84 15.55 -5.06
C LEU A 94 -1.18 16.66 -4.05
N ARG A 95 -2.45 16.86 -3.75
CA ARG A 95 -2.94 17.83 -2.77
C ARG A 95 -3.05 17.18 -1.39
N ILE A 96 -2.04 17.42 -0.54
CA ILE A 96 -2.00 16.89 0.84
C ILE A 96 -3.21 17.36 1.65
N ASP A 97 -3.52 18.65 1.58
CA ASP A 97 -4.65 19.27 2.27
C ASP A 97 -6.00 18.62 1.92
N THR A 98 -6.20 18.35 0.63
CA THR A 98 -7.44 17.74 0.13
C THR A 98 -7.58 16.27 0.58
N LEU A 99 -6.46 15.53 0.61
CA LEU A 99 -6.45 14.13 1.08
C LEU A 99 -6.72 14.04 2.59
N LEU A 100 -6.12 14.91 3.39
CA LEU A 100 -6.39 14.98 4.82
C LEU A 100 -7.83 15.39 5.12
N GLU A 101 -8.38 16.35 4.36
CA GLU A 101 -9.78 16.76 4.46
C GLU A 101 -10.73 15.60 4.10
N ALA A 102 -10.39 14.81 3.07
CA ALA A 102 -11.16 13.62 2.70
C ALA A 102 -11.15 12.57 3.82
N ALA A 103 -9.98 12.35 4.46
CA ALA A 103 -9.89 11.46 5.62
C ALA A 103 -10.74 11.94 6.78
N ARG A 104 -10.66 13.23 7.11
CA ARG A 104 -11.45 13.85 8.16
C ARG A 104 -12.96 13.72 7.92
N LYS A 105 -13.43 14.01 6.69
CA LYS A 105 -14.85 13.94 6.30
C LYS A 105 -15.43 12.55 6.40
N THR A 106 -14.63 11.54 6.11
CA THR A 106 -15.07 10.14 6.11
C THR A 106 -14.82 9.44 7.44
N GLY A 107 -14.09 10.09 8.37
CA GLY A 107 -13.65 9.46 9.61
C GLY A 107 -12.68 8.29 9.35
N ALA A 108 -11.88 8.36 8.28
CA ALA A 108 -10.77 7.45 8.09
C ALA A 108 -9.69 7.75 9.13
N ASP A 109 -9.15 6.71 9.72
CA ASP A 109 -8.12 6.78 10.78
C ASP A 109 -6.75 6.31 10.30
N ALA A 110 -6.68 5.81 9.05
CA ALA A 110 -5.44 5.46 8.37
C ALA A 110 -5.44 5.89 6.90
N ILE A 111 -4.25 6.15 6.36
CA ILE A 111 -4.05 6.46 4.94
C ILE A 111 -3.04 5.47 4.34
N HIS A 112 -3.44 4.82 3.24
CA HIS A 112 -2.54 4.01 2.41
C HIS A 112 -2.19 4.79 1.14
N PRO A 113 -0.93 5.18 0.94
CA PRO A 113 -0.53 6.02 -0.20
C PRO A 113 -0.43 5.25 -1.53
N GLY A 114 -0.44 3.91 -1.50
CA GLY A 114 -0.13 3.08 -2.66
C GLY A 114 1.34 3.19 -3.06
N TYR A 115 1.58 3.33 -4.36
CA TYR A 115 2.89 3.67 -4.93
C TYR A 115 2.76 4.87 -5.89
N GLY A 116 3.88 5.58 -6.18
CA GLY A 116 3.85 6.84 -6.90
C GLY A 116 3.15 7.94 -6.11
N PHE A 117 2.72 9.02 -6.76
CA PHE A 117 2.12 10.19 -6.14
C PHE A 117 2.86 10.63 -4.85
N LEU A 118 2.21 10.53 -3.71
CA LEU A 118 2.75 10.96 -2.42
C LEU A 118 3.34 9.81 -1.56
N SER A 119 3.47 8.60 -2.12
CA SER A 119 3.96 7.44 -1.36
C SER A 119 5.39 7.60 -0.82
N GLU A 120 6.21 8.38 -1.51
CA GLU A 120 7.60 8.67 -1.13
C GLU A 120 7.77 10.14 -0.68
N ASN A 121 6.68 10.78 -0.24
CA ASN A 121 6.69 12.17 0.20
C ASN A 121 6.72 12.24 1.73
N ALA A 122 7.87 12.60 2.31
CA ALA A 122 8.04 12.69 3.75
C ALA A 122 7.13 13.75 4.39
N ALA A 123 6.84 14.86 3.69
CA ALA A 123 5.94 15.90 4.19
C ALA A 123 4.49 15.39 4.27
N PHE A 124 4.05 14.55 3.34
CA PHE A 124 2.74 13.91 3.42
C PHE A 124 2.65 12.92 4.59
N ALA A 125 3.67 12.08 4.74
CA ALA A 125 3.71 11.15 5.87
C ALA A 125 3.71 11.89 7.22
N GLN A 126 4.45 13.00 7.33
CA GLN A 126 4.45 13.85 8.52
C GLN A 126 3.08 14.50 8.74
N ALA A 127 2.45 15.04 7.71
CA ALA A 127 1.14 15.66 7.80
C ALA A 127 0.04 14.66 8.24
N CYS A 128 0.16 13.39 7.87
CA CYS A 128 -0.71 12.33 8.40
C CYS A 128 -0.51 12.16 9.92
N VAL A 129 0.74 12.09 10.38
CA VAL A 129 1.06 11.97 11.82
C VAL A 129 0.52 13.17 12.60
N ASP A 130 0.74 14.39 12.09
CA ASP A 130 0.28 15.63 12.72
C ASP A 130 -1.25 15.71 12.80
N ALA A 131 -1.95 15.08 11.83
CA ALA A 131 -3.39 14.93 11.80
C ALA A 131 -3.92 13.73 12.62
N SER A 132 -3.06 13.04 13.39
CA SER A 132 -3.38 11.81 14.14
C SER A 132 -3.91 10.66 13.26
N LEU A 133 -3.48 10.60 12.01
CA LEU A 133 -3.79 9.54 11.07
C LEU A 133 -2.61 8.55 10.99
N VAL A 134 -2.90 7.27 10.95
CA VAL A 134 -1.88 6.24 10.71
C VAL A 134 -1.47 6.28 9.24
N PHE A 135 -0.23 6.68 8.96
CA PHE A 135 0.35 6.52 7.62
C PHE A 135 0.80 5.07 7.44
N ILE A 136 0.17 4.35 6.51
CA ILE A 136 0.53 2.94 6.20
C ILE A 136 1.74 2.94 5.28
N GLY A 137 2.93 3.02 5.88
CA GLY A 137 4.22 3.13 5.21
C GLY A 137 5.35 3.38 6.20
N PRO A 138 6.56 3.66 5.70
CA PRO A 138 7.70 4.00 6.55
C PRO A 138 7.47 5.32 7.30
N PRO A 139 8.16 5.56 8.42
CA PRO A 139 8.10 6.85 9.08
C PRO A 139 8.70 7.97 8.21
N PRO A 140 8.27 9.23 8.39
CA PRO A 140 8.74 10.37 7.57
C PRO A 140 10.26 10.46 7.47
N SER A 141 10.98 10.24 8.58
CA SER A 141 12.44 10.26 8.64
C SER A 141 13.11 9.18 7.78
N ALA A 142 12.48 8.01 7.63
CA ALA A 142 12.98 6.95 6.76
C ALA A 142 12.75 7.29 5.28
N ILE A 143 11.59 7.87 4.94
CA ILE A 143 11.30 8.33 3.58
C ILE A 143 12.32 9.40 3.16
N GLU A 144 12.55 10.40 3.99
CA GLU A 144 13.51 11.47 3.76
C GLU A 144 14.93 10.91 3.60
N ALA A 145 15.32 9.99 4.49
CA ALA A 145 16.65 9.38 4.48
C ALA A 145 16.93 8.56 3.21
N MET A 146 15.91 7.96 2.60
CA MET A 146 16.01 7.10 1.43
C MET A 146 15.65 7.81 0.12
N GLY A 147 15.07 9.00 0.20
CA GLY A 147 14.65 9.80 -0.97
C GLY A 147 15.82 10.31 -1.82
N ASP A 148 16.97 10.58 -1.23
CA ASP A 148 18.21 10.90 -1.94
C ASP A 148 19.03 9.63 -2.15
N LYS A 149 19.15 9.17 -3.40
CA LYS A 149 19.85 7.93 -3.76
C LYS A 149 21.32 7.93 -3.33
N ALA A 150 22.01 9.06 -3.42
CA ALA A 150 23.43 9.17 -3.06
C ALA A 150 23.62 9.12 -1.53
N LEU A 151 22.73 9.80 -0.79
CA LEU A 151 22.75 9.78 0.67
C LEU A 151 22.34 8.41 1.21
N ALA A 152 21.31 7.80 0.64
CA ALA A 152 20.87 6.46 0.98
C ALA A 152 21.98 5.43 0.78
N LYS A 153 22.66 5.47 -0.37
CA LYS A 153 23.80 4.60 -0.65
C LYS A 153 24.93 4.77 0.36
N ARG A 154 25.33 6.02 0.69
CA ARG A 154 26.34 6.29 1.71
C ARG A 154 25.98 5.70 3.07
N ARG A 155 24.69 5.83 3.47
CA ARG A 155 24.19 5.24 4.72
C ARG A 155 24.26 3.72 4.72
N MET A 156 23.89 3.09 3.59
CA MET A 156 23.95 1.63 3.47
C MET A 156 25.38 1.12 3.54
N ILE A 157 26.33 1.79 2.87
CA ILE A 157 27.77 1.46 2.94
C ILE A 157 28.28 1.60 4.38
N ALA A 158 27.94 2.69 5.08
CA ALA A 158 28.34 2.91 6.46
C ALA A 158 27.74 1.84 7.42
N ALA A 159 26.58 1.28 7.08
CA ALA A 159 25.95 0.18 7.81
C ALA A 159 26.47 -1.22 7.41
N GLY A 160 27.50 -1.30 6.56
CA GLY A 160 28.09 -2.58 6.12
C GLY A 160 27.26 -3.34 5.09
N VAL A 161 26.25 -2.72 4.48
CA VAL A 161 25.43 -3.33 3.43
C VAL A 161 26.20 -3.30 2.10
N PRO A 162 26.41 -4.43 1.41
CA PRO A 162 27.03 -4.46 0.10
C PRO A 162 26.23 -3.63 -0.91
N CYS A 163 26.88 -2.66 -1.55
CA CYS A 163 26.27 -1.83 -2.57
C CYS A 163 26.97 -1.98 -3.91
N ALA A 164 26.19 -1.95 -5.00
CA ALA A 164 26.78 -1.94 -6.34
C ALA A 164 27.68 -0.72 -6.52
N PRO A 165 28.83 -0.85 -7.26
CA PRO A 165 29.65 0.30 -7.63
C PRO A 165 28.82 1.35 -8.38
N GLY A 166 29.08 2.63 -8.12
CA GLY A 166 28.37 3.75 -8.74
C GLY A 166 28.45 5.00 -7.87
N TYR A 167 28.03 6.11 -8.45
CA TYR A 167 28.10 7.44 -7.79
C TYR A 167 26.98 7.58 -6.73
#